data_32042edce1a60eca2015a3d528433891
#
_entry.id   32042edce1a60eca2015a3d528433891
#
_cell.length_a   1.000
_cell.length_b   1.000
_cell.length_c   1.000
_cell.angle_alpha   90.00
_cell.angle_beta   90.00
_cell.angle_gamma   90.00
#
_symmetry.space_group_name_H-M   'P 1'
#
loop_
_entity.id
_entity.type
_entity.pdbx_description
1 polymer ?
#
loop_
_entity_poly.entity_id
_entity_poly.type
_entity_poly.pdbx_seq_one_letter_code
_entity_poly.pdbx_strand_id
1 'polypeptide(L)'
;MPEHAANVVVVGTLDTKLSEHLYLRSQILEVNPSINVILIDAGRSETHHEAITVPQPDVYKHSGHEGSLQSLPRGEVIKAMTTGAKSVVKDLFGRGQVHGVVSLGGSGGTSIAAAVMRELPLTVPKLIVSTVASADTSSYVAETDITMMYSVVDIAGLNEVLRAVVANAAAAIAGMARSYASRSATARTWRRDETRKRGIGITMFGVTTPAVDVARRELDARGFEVYVFHATGAGGRAMERLVREHRLDGILDLTTTELADELVGGVFSAGEDRLKTAAKAGVPQIVSVGALDMVNFGPKDTVPERFLNRNLFEHNPSVTLMRTTPNECEELGTRIASRLRGNCTCPDVTEVWLPLKGISAIAVKGQAFYDKEADNALFNAIKGGLDGSGIVVKEVDADINDSTWAKSLALHLVELIEVKSKS
;
A
#
# COMPACT_ATOMS: atom_id res chain seq x y z
N MET A 1 -26.87 -20.58 13.13
CA MET A 1 -25.74 -21.05 12.30
C MET A 1 -24.65 -21.51 13.27
N PRO A 2 -23.93 -22.61 13.01
CA PRO A 2 -22.82 -22.97 13.86
C PRO A 2 -21.83 -21.80 13.88
N GLU A 3 -21.46 -21.35 15.07
CA GLU A 3 -20.51 -20.26 15.27
C GLU A 3 -19.13 -20.76 14.80
N HIS A 4 -18.65 -20.28 13.66
CA HIS A 4 -17.31 -20.62 13.20
C HIS A 4 -16.31 -20.03 14.20
N ALA A 5 -15.56 -20.89 14.88
CA ALA A 5 -14.53 -20.49 15.82
C ALA A 5 -13.52 -19.58 15.11
N ALA A 6 -13.39 -18.33 15.58
CA ALA A 6 -12.41 -17.41 15.04
C ALA A 6 -11.05 -17.64 15.70
N ASN A 7 -9.96 -17.50 14.93
CA ASN A 7 -8.60 -17.54 15.47
C ASN A 7 -8.04 -16.11 15.52
N VAL A 8 -7.49 -15.73 16.67
CA VAL A 8 -6.74 -14.50 16.85
C VAL A 8 -5.28 -14.83 17.10
N VAL A 9 -4.39 -14.32 16.27
CA VAL A 9 -2.95 -14.44 16.46
C VAL A 9 -2.46 -13.27 17.29
N VAL A 10 -1.74 -13.56 18.36
CA VAL A 10 -1.07 -12.58 19.22
C VAL A 10 0.42 -12.72 19.00
N VAL A 11 1.08 -11.66 18.51
CA VAL A 11 2.54 -11.62 18.30
C VAL A 11 3.18 -10.71 19.33
N GLY A 12 4.17 -11.18 20.08
CA GLY A 12 4.79 -10.38 21.12
C GLY A 12 6.24 -10.75 21.42
N THR A 13 6.97 -9.81 22.03
CA THR A 13 8.31 -10.05 22.62
C THR A 13 8.10 -10.54 24.05
N LEU A 14 7.84 -11.85 24.20
CA LEU A 14 7.37 -12.42 25.46
C LEU A 14 8.45 -12.46 26.53
N ASP A 15 9.70 -12.47 26.16
CA ASP A 15 10.84 -12.36 27.10
C ASP A 15 10.79 -11.11 27.97
N THR A 16 10.11 -10.06 27.52
CA THR A 16 10.01 -8.79 28.26
C THR A 16 8.58 -8.40 28.63
N LYS A 17 7.56 -8.96 27.94
CA LYS A 17 6.16 -8.52 28.05
C LYS A 17 5.16 -9.68 28.13
N LEU A 18 5.56 -10.78 28.78
CA LEU A 18 4.71 -11.96 28.91
C LEU A 18 3.40 -11.65 29.63
N SER A 19 3.48 -10.96 30.78
CA SER A 19 2.31 -10.67 31.63
C SER A 19 1.26 -9.84 30.88
N GLU A 20 1.67 -8.88 30.09
CA GLU A 20 0.78 -8.02 29.30
C GLU A 20 0.10 -8.80 28.18
N HIS A 21 0.84 -9.69 27.48
CA HIS A 21 0.29 -10.53 26.43
C HIS A 21 -0.63 -11.63 26.98
N LEU A 22 -0.33 -12.19 28.14
CA LEU A 22 -1.24 -13.12 28.84
C LEU A 22 -2.52 -12.42 29.28
N TYR A 23 -2.41 -11.17 29.76
CA TYR A 23 -3.59 -10.37 30.09
C TYR A 23 -4.42 -10.05 28.83
N LEU A 24 -3.80 -9.66 27.73
CA LEU A 24 -4.51 -9.49 26.46
C LEU A 24 -5.24 -10.78 26.04
N ARG A 25 -4.54 -11.92 26.10
CA ARG A 25 -5.14 -13.22 25.81
C ARG A 25 -6.34 -13.53 26.70
N SER A 26 -6.23 -13.32 28.00
CA SER A 26 -7.34 -13.54 28.93
C SER A 26 -8.55 -12.66 28.61
N GLN A 27 -8.32 -11.39 28.29
CA GLN A 27 -9.39 -10.46 27.92
C GLN A 27 -10.06 -10.84 26.58
N ILE A 28 -9.32 -11.33 25.60
CA ILE A 28 -9.92 -11.85 24.34
C ILE A 28 -10.85 -13.02 24.63
N LEU A 29 -10.42 -13.96 25.48
CA LEU A 29 -11.21 -15.14 25.87
C LEU A 29 -12.39 -14.79 26.78
N GLU A 30 -12.29 -13.74 27.59
CA GLU A 30 -13.39 -13.21 28.39
C GLU A 30 -14.49 -12.60 27.50
N VAL A 31 -14.11 -11.85 26.47
CA VAL A 31 -15.05 -11.29 25.47
C VAL A 31 -15.75 -12.40 24.68
N ASN A 32 -15.00 -13.41 24.26
CA ASN A 32 -15.56 -14.56 23.55
C ASN A 32 -14.74 -15.84 23.79
N PRO A 33 -15.24 -16.77 24.64
CA PRO A 33 -14.55 -18.02 24.95
C PRO A 33 -14.39 -18.98 23.75
N SER A 34 -15.13 -18.79 22.66
CA SER A 34 -15.02 -19.63 21.46
C SER A 34 -13.84 -19.22 20.54
N ILE A 35 -13.18 -18.10 20.81
CA ILE A 35 -12.01 -17.67 20.06
C ILE A 35 -10.82 -18.56 20.44
N ASN A 36 -10.14 -19.09 19.43
CA ASN A 36 -8.84 -19.71 19.64
C ASN A 36 -7.74 -18.64 19.53
N VAL A 37 -6.89 -18.53 20.56
CA VAL A 37 -5.77 -17.58 20.60
C VAL A 37 -4.46 -18.30 20.36
N ILE A 38 -3.77 -17.91 19.28
CA ILE A 38 -2.44 -18.43 18.89
C ILE A 38 -1.40 -17.39 19.34
N LEU A 39 -0.66 -17.71 20.41
CA LEU A 39 0.35 -16.82 20.99
C LEU A 39 1.73 -17.17 20.42
N ILE A 40 2.39 -16.19 19.76
CA ILE A 40 3.68 -16.32 19.09
C ILE A 40 4.73 -15.52 19.83
N ASP A 41 5.82 -16.17 20.25
CA ASP A 41 6.95 -15.51 20.90
C ASP A 41 7.98 -15.03 19.86
N ALA A 42 8.03 -13.71 19.66
CA ALA A 42 9.01 -13.03 18.82
C ALA A 42 10.10 -12.31 19.64
N GLY A 43 10.32 -12.72 20.89
CA GLY A 43 11.35 -12.20 21.79
C GLY A 43 12.78 -12.57 21.37
N ARG A 44 13.74 -11.93 22.04
CA ARG A 44 15.17 -12.25 21.90
C ARG A 44 15.54 -13.55 22.61
N SER A 45 14.96 -13.75 23.78
CA SER A 45 15.22 -14.90 24.64
C SER A 45 14.01 -15.80 24.69
N GLU A 46 14.23 -17.10 24.81
CA GLU A 46 13.16 -18.08 24.95
C GLU A 46 12.36 -17.86 26.23
N THR A 47 11.05 -17.93 26.12
CA THR A 47 10.12 -17.81 27.24
C THR A 47 9.29 -19.08 27.33
N HIS A 48 9.19 -19.67 28.53
CA HIS A 48 8.42 -20.88 28.76
C HIS A 48 7.10 -20.56 29.47
N HIS A 49 5.99 -20.82 28.80
CA HIS A 49 4.64 -20.75 29.37
C HIS A 49 3.67 -21.59 28.55
N GLU A 50 2.75 -22.28 29.18
CA GLU A 50 1.78 -23.19 28.52
C GLU A 50 0.89 -22.53 27.47
N ALA A 51 0.65 -21.24 27.59
CA ALA A 51 -0.16 -20.48 26.65
C ALA A 51 0.57 -20.13 25.34
N ILE A 52 1.89 -20.32 25.27
CA ILE A 52 2.69 -20.04 24.08
C ILE A 52 2.46 -21.15 23.05
N THR A 53 1.89 -20.79 21.92
CA THR A 53 1.57 -21.74 20.85
C THR A 53 2.76 -21.95 19.91
N VAL A 54 3.50 -20.87 19.62
CA VAL A 54 4.71 -20.90 18.79
C VAL A 54 5.85 -20.31 19.60
N PRO A 55 6.75 -21.13 20.14
CA PRO A 55 7.88 -20.65 20.96
C PRO A 55 8.95 -19.95 20.11
N GLN A 56 9.74 -19.12 20.76
CA GLN A 56 10.80 -18.31 20.15
C GLN A 56 11.78 -19.11 19.27
N PRO A 57 12.26 -20.31 19.66
CA PRO A 57 13.14 -21.10 18.80
C PRO A 57 12.51 -21.51 17.46
N ASP A 58 11.22 -21.82 17.47
CA ASP A 58 10.49 -22.15 16.23
C ASP A 58 10.35 -20.93 15.33
N VAL A 59 10.07 -19.75 15.89
CA VAL A 59 10.06 -18.49 15.13
C VAL A 59 11.45 -18.22 14.54
N TYR A 60 12.50 -18.35 15.34
CA TYR A 60 13.88 -18.13 14.86
C TYR A 60 14.28 -19.09 13.75
N LYS A 61 13.91 -20.36 13.84
CA LYS A 61 14.15 -21.37 12.80
C LYS A 61 13.55 -20.94 11.44
N HIS A 62 12.39 -20.31 11.45
CA HIS A 62 11.75 -19.80 10.24
C HIS A 62 12.41 -18.53 9.66
N SER A 63 13.38 -17.94 10.36
CA SER A 63 14.13 -16.79 9.85
C SER A 63 15.14 -17.13 8.77
N GLY A 64 15.55 -18.41 8.69
CA GLY A 64 16.64 -18.87 7.83
C GLY A 64 18.03 -18.43 8.28
N HIS A 65 18.16 -17.81 9.46
CA HIS A 65 19.46 -17.47 10.04
C HIS A 65 20.12 -18.70 10.68
N GLU A 66 21.42 -18.87 10.43
CA GLU A 66 22.25 -19.87 11.09
C GLU A 66 23.02 -19.24 12.27
N GLY A 67 23.18 -20.00 13.37
CA GLY A 67 23.91 -19.56 14.55
C GLY A 67 23.04 -19.18 15.74
N SER A 68 23.67 -18.59 16.76
CA SER A 68 22.97 -18.21 18.02
C SER A 68 22.37 -16.82 17.93
N LEU A 69 21.07 -16.69 18.19
CA LEU A 69 20.36 -15.41 18.25
C LEU A 69 20.95 -14.46 19.32
N GLN A 70 21.44 -15.03 20.44
CA GLN A 70 22.03 -14.24 21.53
C GLN A 70 23.32 -13.51 21.13
N SER A 71 24.04 -14.01 20.12
CA SER A 71 25.28 -13.38 19.63
C SER A 71 25.03 -12.21 18.68
N LEU A 72 23.81 -12.02 18.22
CA LEU A 72 23.46 -10.97 17.27
C LEU A 72 23.28 -9.59 17.95
N PRO A 73 23.68 -8.49 17.31
CA PRO A 73 23.29 -7.14 17.72
C PRO A 73 21.77 -6.98 17.74
N ARG A 74 21.26 -6.07 18.58
CA ARG A 74 19.81 -5.86 18.76
C ARG A 74 19.05 -5.66 17.44
N GLY A 75 19.59 -4.91 16.50
CA GLY A 75 18.95 -4.65 15.19
C GLY A 75 18.81 -5.92 14.35
N GLU A 76 19.84 -6.78 14.34
CA GLU A 76 19.82 -8.05 13.62
C GLU A 76 18.89 -9.06 14.30
N VAL A 77 18.77 -9.07 15.63
CA VAL A 77 17.77 -9.85 16.35
C VAL A 77 16.36 -9.48 15.90
N ILE A 78 16.04 -8.17 15.89
CA ILE A 78 14.73 -7.68 15.44
C ILE A 78 14.47 -8.12 14.00
N LYS A 79 15.44 -8.01 13.11
CA LYS A 79 15.34 -8.41 11.71
C LYS A 79 15.10 -9.92 11.55
N ALA A 80 15.88 -10.75 12.25
CA ALA A 80 15.73 -12.20 12.22
C ALA A 80 14.35 -12.63 12.75
N MET A 81 13.96 -12.14 13.93
CA MET A 81 12.67 -12.47 14.53
C MET A 81 11.49 -11.96 13.71
N THR A 82 11.62 -10.78 13.07
CA THR A 82 10.63 -10.28 12.12
C THR A 82 10.48 -11.23 10.93
N THR A 83 11.59 -11.69 10.32
CA THR A 83 11.54 -12.62 9.19
C THR A 83 10.87 -13.93 9.57
N GLY A 84 11.24 -14.50 10.73
CA GLY A 84 10.64 -15.73 11.23
C GLY A 84 9.14 -15.57 11.54
N ALA A 85 8.77 -14.52 12.27
CA ALA A 85 7.37 -14.27 12.60
C ALA A 85 6.49 -14.02 11.36
N LYS A 86 7.01 -13.32 10.34
CA LYS A 86 6.35 -13.17 9.02
C LYS A 86 6.08 -14.52 8.38
N SER A 87 7.08 -15.41 8.33
CA SER A 87 6.94 -16.75 7.76
C SER A 87 5.89 -17.58 8.49
N VAL A 88 5.95 -17.61 9.83
CA VAL A 88 4.98 -18.34 10.67
C VAL A 88 3.55 -17.85 10.44
N VAL A 89 3.33 -16.53 10.47
CA VAL A 89 1.97 -15.96 10.31
C VAL A 89 1.44 -16.15 8.89
N LYS A 90 2.31 -16.07 7.88
CA LYS A 90 1.96 -16.36 6.49
C LYS A 90 1.51 -17.82 6.31
N ASP A 91 2.21 -18.77 6.92
CA ASP A 91 1.85 -20.18 6.89
C ASP A 91 0.51 -20.44 7.60
N LEU A 92 0.29 -19.83 8.78
CA LEU A 92 -0.98 -19.91 9.50
C LEU A 92 -2.13 -19.32 8.64
N PHE A 93 -1.90 -18.19 7.97
CA PHE A 93 -2.88 -17.60 7.08
C PHE A 93 -3.19 -18.51 5.88
N GLY A 94 -2.17 -19.08 5.25
CA GLY A 94 -2.33 -20.04 4.14
C GLY A 94 -3.17 -21.28 4.52
N ARG A 95 -3.13 -21.68 5.80
CA ARG A 95 -3.96 -22.76 6.36
C ARG A 95 -5.37 -22.30 6.80
N GLY A 96 -5.71 -21.01 6.63
CA GLY A 96 -6.98 -20.45 7.07
C GLY A 96 -7.10 -20.29 8.59
N GLN A 97 -5.98 -20.22 9.30
CA GLN A 97 -5.93 -20.14 10.76
C GLN A 97 -5.74 -18.71 11.30
N VAL A 98 -5.89 -17.68 10.46
CA VAL A 98 -5.79 -16.27 10.87
C VAL A 98 -7.06 -15.53 10.53
N HIS A 99 -7.80 -15.08 11.55
CA HIS A 99 -8.98 -14.25 11.40
C HIS A 99 -8.79 -12.84 11.97
N GLY A 100 -7.70 -12.63 12.73
CA GLY A 100 -7.24 -11.34 13.23
C GLY A 100 -5.86 -11.47 13.83
N VAL A 101 -5.09 -10.37 13.80
CA VAL A 101 -3.75 -10.29 14.43
C VAL A 101 -3.71 -9.11 15.36
N VAL A 102 -3.18 -9.30 16.56
CA VAL A 102 -3.01 -8.23 17.56
C VAL A 102 -1.63 -8.32 18.20
N SER A 103 -1.10 -7.17 18.60
CA SER A 103 0.17 -7.07 19.32
C SER A 103 0.16 -5.94 20.32
N LEU A 104 1.04 -6.04 21.32
CA LEU A 104 1.37 -4.99 22.29
C LEU A 104 2.87 -4.70 22.22
N GLY A 105 3.27 -3.43 22.16
CA GLY A 105 4.71 -3.18 22.15
C GLY A 105 5.14 -1.70 22.23
N GLY A 106 6.39 -1.51 22.62
CA GLY A 106 7.15 -0.31 22.34
C GLY A 106 7.65 -0.31 20.89
N SER A 107 8.58 0.57 20.53
CA SER A 107 9.09 0.73 19.15
C SER A 107 9.52 -0.59 18.48
N GLY A 108 10.29 -1.44 19.19
CA GLY A 108 10.76 -2.72 18.63
C GLY A 108 9.63 -3.73 18.40
N GLY A 109 8.75 -3.93 19.39
CA GLY A 109 7.58 -4.81 19.26
C GLY A 109 6.62 -4.32 18.18
N THR A 110 6.38 -3.01 18.11
CA THR A 110 5.58 -2.38 17.05
C THR A 110 6.17 -2.62 15.66
N SER A 111 7.50 -2.52 15.50
CA SER A 111 8.17 -2.78 14.22
C SER A 111 8.00 -4.23 13.76
N ILE A 112 8.16 -5.20 14.66
CA ILE A 112 7.94 -6.62 14.36
C ILE A 112 6.48 -6.84 13.98
N ALA A 113 5.54 -6.40 14.81
CA ALA A 113 4.11 -6.57 14.59
C ALA A 113 3.63 -5.95 13.28
N ALA A 114 4.04 -4.71 13.02
CA ALA A 114 3.68 -4.01 11.78
C ALA A 114 4.21 -4.74 10.54
N ALA A 115 5.46 -5.20 10.58
CA ALA A 115 6.05 -5.96 9.49
C ALA A 115 5.31 -7.29 9.24
N VAL A 116 4.93 -8.01 10.30
CA VAL A 116 4.11 -9.24 10.21
C VAL A 116 2.74 -8.93 9.61
N MET A 117 2.06 -7.90 10.10
CA MET A 117 0.71 -7.53 9.67
C MET A 117 0.67 -7.05 8.22
N ARG A 118 1.74 -6.42 7.73
CA ARG A 118 1.86 -6.00 6.32
C ARG A 118 1.95 -7.16 5.33
N GLU A 119 2.35 -8.35 5.76
CA GLU A 119 2.33 -9.56 4.89
C GLU A 119 0.93 -10.12 4.67
N LEU A 120 -0.03 -9.78 5.54
CA LEU A 120 -1.39 -10.27 5.43
C LEU A 120 -2.20 -9.41 4.44
N PRO A 121 -3.13 -10.00 3.69
CA PRO A 121 -4.00 -9.25 2.79
C PRO A 121 -4.73 -8.11 3.47
N LEU A 122 -5.09 -7.09 2.69
CA LEU A 122 -6.00 -6.03 3.16
C LEU A 122 -7.31 -6.66 3.65
N THR A 123 -7.97 -6.01 4.60
CA THR A 123 -9.22 -6.44 5.26
C THR A 123 -9.10 -7.58 6.29
N VAL A 124 -7.95 -8.28 6.37
CA VAL A 124 -7.66 -9.11 7.55
C VAL A 124 -7.51 -8.19 8.76
N PRO A 125 -8.25 -8.39 9.86
CA PRO A 125 -8.15 -7.53 11.04
C PRO A 125 -6.74 -7.46 11.63
N LYS A 126 -6.23 -6.24 11.84
CA LYS A 126 -4.90 -5.96 12.35
C LYS A 126 -4.97 -4.85 13.38
N LEU A 127 -4.45 -5.09 14.59
CA LEU A 127 -4.45 -4.11 15.67
C LEU A 127 -3.14 -4.13 16.44
N ILE A 128 -2.55 -2.97 16.67
CA ILE A 128 -1.35 -2.81 17.50
C ILE A 128 -1.63 -1.80 18.61
N VAL A 129 -1.48 -2.21 19.88
CA VAL A 129 -1.37 -1.28 21.00
C VAL A 129 0.08 -0.88 21.14
N SER A 130 0.38 0.41 21.05
CA SER A 130 1.76 0.87 20.93
C SER A 130 2.02 2.15 21.71
N THR A 131 3.21 2.22 22.32
CA THR A 131 3.70 3.44 22.95
C THR A 131 4.04 4.54 21.94
N VAL A 132 4.26 4.18 20.68
CA VAL A 132 4.63 5.13 19.61
C VAL A 132 3.44 5.54 18.73
N ALA A 133 2.22 5.07 19.05
CA ALA A 133 1.03 5.40 18.28
C ALA A 133 0.53 6.85 18.44
N SER A 134 1.15 7.64 19.32
CA SER A 134 0.90 9.08 19.47
C SER A 134 1.75 9.97 18.53
N ALA A 135 2.70 9.37 17.80
CA ALA A 135 3.59 10.07 16.88
C ALA A 135 3.27 9.68 15.43
N ASP A 136 4.16 10.00 14.48
CA ASP A 136 4.04 9.55 13.09
C ASP A 136 4.11 8.02 12.99
N THR A 137 3.01 7.44 12.55
CA THR A 137 2.85 5.99 12.37
C THR A 137 2.99 5.53 10.92
N SER A 138 3.25 6.44 10.00
CA SER A 138 3.28 6.16 8.55
C SER A 138 4.24 5.02 8.18
N SER A 139 5.41 4.97 8.83
CA SER A 139 6.42 3.91 8.62
C SER A 139 5.99 2.53 9.10
N TYR A 140 5.07 2.45 10.08
CA TYR A 140 4.50 1.20 10.58
C TYR A 140 3.32 0.74 9.75
N VAL A 141 2.38 1.64 9.50
CA VAL A 141 1.13 1.34 8.79
C VAL A 141 1.36 1.17 7.29
N ALA A 142 2.23 2.02 6.69
CA ALA A 142 2.48 2.07 5.26
C ALA A 142 1.17 2.13 4.44
N GLU A 143 0.97 1.23 3.49
CA GLU A 143 -0.27 1.10 2.69
C GLU A 143 -1.26 0.07 3.25
N THR A 144 -1.12 -0.30 4.54
CA THR A 144 -1.92 -1.36 5.18
C THR A 144 -2.98 -0.79 6.10
N ASP A 145 -4.08 -1.49 6.24
CA ASP A 145 -5.22 -1.18 7.12
C ASP A 145 -4.98 -1.57 8.59
N ILE A 146 -3.78 -1.27 9.13
CA ILE A 146 -3.43 -1.52 10.53
C ILE A 146 -4.11 -0.48 11.42
N THR A 147 -4.87 -0.95 12.41
CA THR A 147 -5.37 -0.11 13.49
C THR A 147 -4.27 0.10 14.54
N MET A 148 -3.91 1.35 14.81
CA MET A 148 -2.97 1.72 15.87
C MET A 148 -3.73 2.29 17.07
N MET A 149 -3.50 1.73 18.26
CA MET A 149 -4.08 2.19 19.52
C MET A 149 -2.97 2.66 20.45
N TYR A 150 -3.05 3.90 20.91
CA TYR A 150 -2.04 4.44 21.82
C TYR A 150 -2.20 3.84 23.23
N SER A 151 -1.10 3.35 23.78
CA SER A 151 -1.09 2.72 25.12
C SER A 151 -1.22 3.73 26.26
N VAL A 152 -1.03 5.02 25.99
CA VAL A 152 -1.02 6.15 26.91
C VAL A 152 0.18 6.09 27.88
N VAL A 153 0.38 4.96 28.52
CA VAL A 153 1.51 4.66 29.39
C VAL A 153 2.45 3.66 28.73
N ASP A 154 3.67 3.55 29.26
CA ASP A 154 4.60 2.50 28.78
C ASP A 154 4.02 1.10 29.07
N ILE A 155 4.31 0.16 28.17
CA ILE A 155 3.95 -1.25 28.31
C ILE A 155 5.04 -1.94 29.14
N ALA A 156 5.04 -1.67 30.44
CA ALA A 156 5.99 -2.17 31.43
C ALA A 156 5.27 -2.43 32.75
N GLY A 157 4.65 -3.61 32.85
CA GLY A 157 3.74 -3.96 33.94
C GLY A 157 2.31 -3.48 33.73
N LEU A 158 1.37 -4.17 34.35
CA LEU A 158 -0.07 -3.95 34.22
C LEU A 158 -0.59 -2.97 35.27
N ASN A 159 -0.70 -1.69 34.93
CA ASN A 159 -1.40 -0.69 35.72
C ASN A 159 -2.87 -0.54 35.27
N GLU A 160 -3.65 0.27 35.97
CA GLU A 160 -5.09 0.46 35.73
C GLU A 160 -5.35 0.98 34.30
N VAL A 161 -4.60 1.99 33.85
CA VAL A 161 -4.75 2.60 32.53
C VAL A 161 -4.44 1.57 31.43
N LEU A 162 -3.31 0.87 31.54
CA LEU A 162 -2.91 -0.12 30.54
C LEU A 162 -3.92 -1.28 30.49
N ARG A 163 -4.43 -1.75 31.64
CA ARG A 163 -5.48 -2.78 31.70
C ARG A 163 -6.71 -2.35 30.91
N ALA A 164 -7.20 -1.12 31.10
CA ALA A 164 -8.36 -0.61 30.38
C ALA A 164 -8.12 -0.51 28.87
N VAL A 165 -6.95 0.00 28.44
CA VAL A 165 -6.58 0.07 27.02
C VAL A 165 -6.49 -1.32 26.40
N VAL A 166 -5.84 -2.27 27.09
CA VAL A 166 -5.69 -3.65 26.60
C VAL A 166 -7.05 -4.38 26.53
N ALA A 167 -7.95 -4.15 27.50
CA ALA A 167 -9.30 -4.70 27.44
C ALA A 167 -10.10 -4.15 26.25
N ASN A 168 -9.98 -2.85 25.94
CA ASN A 168 -10.58 -2.26 24.75
C ASN A 168 -10.01 -2.87 23.46
N ALA A 169 -8.68 -3.07 23.39
CA ALA A 169 -8.04 -3.71 22.24
C ALA A 169 -8.49 -5.17 22.07
N ALA A 170 -8.64 -5.91 23.18
CA ALA A 170 -9.14 -7.28 23.18
C ALA A 170 -10.58 -7.36 22.64
N ALA A 171 -11.46 -6.49 23.11
CA ALA A 171 -12.83 -6.40 22.63
C ALA A 171 -12.90 -6.06 21.13
N ALA A 172 -12.08 -5.10 20.70
CA ALA A 172 -11.99 -4.69 19.29
C ALA A 172 -11.53 -5.86 18.40
N ILE A 173 -10.39 -6.49 18.71
CA ILE A 173 -9.87 -7.58 17.85
C ILE A 173 -10.77 -8.82 17.89
N ALA A 174 -11.38 -9.16 19.01
CA ALA A 174 -12.34 -10.27 19.11
C ALA A 174 -13.54 -10.05 18.20
N GLY A 175 -14.14 -8.84 18.23
CA GLY A 175 -15.26 -8.45 17.36
C GLY A 175 -14.88 -8.46 15.89
N MET A 176 -13.74 -7.85 15.54
CA MET A 176 -13.22 -7.80 14.16
C MET A 176 -12.94 -9.21 13.62
N ALA A 177 -12.26 -10.07 14.39
CA ALA A 177 -11.90 -11.43 13.98
C ALA A 177 -13.15 -12.30 13.75
N ARG A 178 -14.17 -12.19 14.63
CA ARG A 178 -15.44 -12.91 14.48
C ARG A 178 -16.19 -12.46 13.22
N SER A 179 -16.26 -11.16 12.99
CA SER A 179 -16.86 -10.60 11.77
C SER A 179 -16.13 -11.07 10.51
N TYR A 180 -14.79 -11.08 10.55
CA TYR A 180 -13.99 -11.57 9.42
C TYR A 180 -14.18 -13.08 9.19
N ALA A 181 -14.17 -13.91 10.24
CA ALA A 181 -14.40 -15.35 10.14
C ALA A 181 -15.76 -15.67 9.51
N SER A 182 -16.83 -14.97 9.93
CA SER A 182 -18.16 -15.13 9.35
C SER A 182 -18.21 -14.78 7.86
N ARG A 183 -17.58 -13.67 7.46
CA ARG A 183 -17.49 -13.28 6.04
C ARG A 183 -16.63 -14.25 5.23
N SER A 184 -15.52 -14.73 5.78
CA SER A 184 -14.62 -15.65 5.10
C SER A 184 -15.22 -17.05 4.92
N ALA A 185 -16.06 -17.48 5.84
CA ALA A 185 -16.80 -18.75 5.72
C ALA A 185 -17.86 -18.70 4.61
N THR A 186 -18.50 -17.53 4.40
CA THR A 186 -19.39 -17.28 3.26
C THR A 186 -18.61 -16.95 2.00
N ALA A 187 -17.42 -16.39 2.11
CA ALA A 187 -16.54 -15.92 1.04
C ALA A 187 -15.35 -16.85 0.74
N ARG A 188 -15.43 -18.15 1.03
CA ARG A 188 -14.55 -19.15 0.39
C ARG A 188 -14.65 -19.09 -1.15
N THR A 189 -15.46 -18.18 -1.64
CA THR A 189 -15.78 -17.83 -3.02
C THR A 189 -15.15 -16.51 -3.51
N TRP A 190 -14.23 -15.85 -2.78
CA TRP A 190 -13.50 -14.71 -3.36
C TRP A 190 -12.60 -15.10 -4.55
N ARG A 191 -12.40 -16.39 -4.76
CA ARG A 191 -11.87 -16.94 -6.00
C ARG A 191 -13.04 -17.13 -6.98
N ARG A 192 -13.26 -16.15 -7.89
CA ARG A 192 -14.20 -16.17 -9.00
C ARG A 192 -15.67 -16.43 -8.59
N ASP A 193 -16.24 -15.51 -7.85
CA ASP A 193 -17.67 -15.31 -7.87
C ASP A 193 -18.00 -14.60 -9.19
N GLU A 194 -18.68 -15.25 -10.09
CA GLU A 194 -19.15 -14.68 -11.37
C GLU A 194 -20.08 -13.47 -11.14
N THR A 195 -20.57 -13.29 -9.91
CA THR A 195 -21.40 -12.16 -9.49
C THR A 195 -20.57 -10.95 -9.01
N ARG A 196 -19.23 -11.10 -8.83
CA ARG A 196 -18.37 -10.00 -8.42
C ARG A 196 -18.23 -8.98 -9.55
N LYS A 197 -18.49 -7.71 -9.24
CA LYS A 197 -18.13 -6.62 -10.15
C LYS A 197 -16.62 -6.61 -10.40
N ARG A 198 -16.21 -6.43 -11.64
CA ARG A 198 -14.78 -6.27 -11.98
C ARG A 198 -14.25 -4.98 -11.37
N GLY A 199 -13.08 -5.04 -10.72
CA GLY A 199 -12.45 -3.92 -10.04
C GLY A 199 -11.52 -3.15 -10.97
N ILE A 200 -11.64 -1.83 -10.99
CA ILE A 200 -10.71 -0.94 -11.71
C ILE A 200 -10.05 0.03 -10.73
N GLY A 201 -8.72 0.08 -10.76
CA GLY A 201 -7.93 1.08 -10.03
C GLY A 201 -7.72 2.33 -10.87
N ILE A 202 -7.92 3.51 -10.28
CA ILE A 202 -7.58 4.81 -10.90
C ILE A 202 -6.71 5.60 -9.95
N THR A 203 -5.57 6.12 -10.41
CA THR A 203 -4.74 7.05 -9.64
C THR A 203 -5.17 8.50 -9.85
N MET A 204 -5.19 9.28 -8.79
CA MET A 204 -5.69 10.65 -8.76
C MET A 204 -4.76 11.57 -7.97
N PHE A 205 -4.66 12.80 -8.40
CA PHE A 205 -4.14 13.92 -7.60
C PHE A 205 -5.04 15.15 -7.78
N GLY A 206 -4.95 16.15 -6.91
CA GLY A 206 -5.84 17.30 -6.96
C GLY A 206 -5.93 17.97 -8.33
N VAL A 207 -4.82 18.04 -9.06
CA VAL A 207 -4.71 18.66 -10.38
C VAL A 207 -5.17 17.78 -11.56
N THR A 208 -5.60 16.55 -11.30
CA THR A 208 -6.16 15.59 -12.30
C THR A 208 -7.57 15.13 -11.95
N THR A 209 -8.14 15.65 -10.86
CA THR A 209 -9.46 15.25 -10.35
C THR A 209 -10.58 15.31 -11.40
N PRO A 210 -10.69 16.35 -12.27
CA PRO A 210 -11.77 16.40 -13.26
C PRO A 210 -11.78 15.20 -14.21
N ALA A 211 -10.61 14.77 -14.69
CA ALA A 211 -10.51 13.60 -15.55
C ALA A 211 -10.90 12.31 -14.82
N VAL A 212 -10.43 12.14 -13.59
CA VAL A 212 -10.75 10.96 -12.76
C VAL A 212 -12.24 10.86 -12.50
N ASP A 213 -12.91 11.97 -12.21
CA ASP A 213 -14.37 12.01 -11.98
C ASP A 213 -15.17 11.61 -13.22
N VAL A 214 -14.70 12.01 -14.41
CA VAL A 214 -15.34 11.60 -15.69
C VAL A 214 -15.11 10.12 -15.91
N ALA A 215 -13.88 9.63 -15.84
CA ALA A 215 -13.53 8.24 -16.04
C ALA A 215 -14.26 7.32 -15.05
N ARG A 216 -14.30 7.68 -13.76
CA ARG A 216 -14.99 6.94 -12.72
C ARG A 216 -16.48 6.78 -13.03
N ARG A 217 -17.18 7.89 -13.35
CA ARG A 217 -18.62 7.85 -13.68
C ARG A 217 -18.90 6.97 -14.89
N GLU A 218 -18.03 7.01 -15.89
CA GLU A 218 -18.17 6.20 -17.11
C GLU A 218 -18.02 4.70 -16.82
N LEU A 219 -17.07 4.32 -15.95
CA LEU A 219 -16.82 2.94 -15.52
C LEU A 219 -17.90 2.43 -14.56
N ASP A 220 -18.32 3.25 -13.59
CA ASP A 220 -19.43 2.93 -12.66
C ASP A 220 -20.72 2.62 -13.46
N ALA A 221 -21.03 3.46 -14.47
CA ALA A 221 -22.21 3.27 -15.34
C ALA A 221 -22.18 1.95 -16.14
N ARG A 222 -21.00 1.35 -16.32
CA ARG A 222 -20.80 0.06 -16.97
C ARG A 222 -20.74 -1.12 -16.00
N GLY A 223 -20.98 -0.86 -14.72
CA GLY A 223 -21.07 -1.90 -13.71
C GLY A 223 -19.74 -2.33 -13.10
N PHE A 224 -18.64 -1.62 -13.37
CA PHE A 224 -17.37 -1.84 -12.69
C PHE A 224 -17.41 -1.30 -11.25
N GLU A 225 -16.56 -1.86 -10.39
CA GLU A 225 -16.26 -1.30 -9.06
C GLU A 225 -14.97 -0.49 -9.16
N VAL A 226 -15.04 0.83 -8.90
CA VAL A 226 -13.91 1.74 -9.13
C VAL A 226 -13.25 2.13 -7.82
N TYR A 227 -11.96 1.86 -7.73
CA TYR A 227 -11.09 2.21 -6.61
C TYR A 227 -10.22 3.40 -6.99
N VAL A 228 -10.40 4.53 -6.32
CA VAL A 228 -9.59 5.73 -6.56
C VAL A 228 -8.47 5.83 -5.53
N PHE A 229 -7.23 5.93 -5.99
CA PHE A 229 -6.02 6.01 -5.17
C PHE A 229 -5.42 7.41 -5.27
N HIS A 230 -5.28 8.10 -4.14
CA HIS A 230 -4.62 9.41 -4.12
C HIS A 230 -3.11 9.20 -4.24
N ALA A 231 -2.52 9.70 -5.34
CA ALA A 231 -1.11 9.51 -5.69
C ALA A 231 -0.18 10.34 -4.77
N THR A 232 -0.13 9.96 -3.50
CA THR A 232 0.67 10.56 -2.43
C THR A 232 1.64 9.55 -1.80
N GLY A 233 2.20 8.67 -2.62
CA GLY A 233 3.09 7.60 -2.20
C GLY A 233 2.33 6.38 -1.66
N ALA A 234 1.54 6.55 -0.61
CA ALA A 234 0.73 5.48 -0.04
C ALA A 234 -0.33 4.96 -1.03
N GLY A 235 -0.96 5.85 -1.82
CA GLY A 235 -1.99 5.47 -2.79
C GLY A 235 -1.44 4.61 -3.92
N GLY A 236 -0.33 5.00 -4.52
CA GLY A 236 0.32 4.18 -5.55
C GLY A 236 0.74 2.81 -5.02
N ARG A 237 1.35 2.75 -3.82
CA ARG A 237 1.68 1.47 -3.17
C ARG A 237 0.45 0.62 -2.88
N ALA A 238 -0.67 1.24 -2.44
CA ALA A 238 -1.92 0.53 -2.19
C ALA A 238 -2.52 -0.05 -3.48
N MET A 239 -2.47 0.68 -4.59
CA MET A 239 -2.89 0.17 -5.90
C MET A 239 -2.04 -1.03 -6.33
N GLU A 240 -0.70 -0.89 -6.30
CA GLU A 240 0.23 -1.99 -6.62
C GLU A 240 -0.03 -3.23 -5.73
N ARG A 241 -0.39 -3.01 -4.46
CA ARG A 241 -0.74 -4.09 -3.54
C ARG A 241 -2.04 -4.79 -3.95
N LEU A 242 -3.11 -4.05 -4.29
CA LEU A 242 -4.37 -4.66 -4.73
C LEU A 242 -4.20 -5.44 -6.03
N VAL A 243 -3.26 -5.04 -6.89
CA VAL A 243 -2.86 -5.85 -8.06
C VAL A 243 -2.25 -7.17 -7.62
N ARG A 244 -1.28 -7.16 -6.70
CA ARG A 244 -0.68 -8.39 -6.15
C ARG A 244 -1.70 -9.30 -5.47
N GLU A 245 -2.73 -8.72 -4.88
CA GLU A 245 -3.83 -9.45 -4.23
C GLU A 245 -4.92 -9.89 -5.24
N HIS A 246 -4.73 -9.67 -6.56
CA HIS A 246 -5.67 -10.00 -7.63
C HIS A 246 -7.08 -9.41 -7.45
N ARG A 247 -7.13 -8.18 -6.93
CA ARG A 247 -8.38 -7.46 -6.68
C ARG A 247 -8.76 -6.47 -7.79
N LEU A 248 -7.82 -6.13 -8.67
CA LEU A 248 -8.03 -5.22 -9.78
C LEU A 248 -7.98 -6.01 -11.10
N ASP A 249 -8.99 -5.81 -11.92
CA ASP A 249 -9.14 -6.42 -13.24
C ASP A 249 -8.67 -5.47 -14.36
N GLY A 250 -8.46 -4.19 -14.04
CA GLY A 250 -7.93 -3.17 -14.94
C GLY A 250 -7.39 -1.96 -14.17
N ILE A 251 -6.50 -1.19 -14.80
CA ILE A 251 -5.89 -0.01 -14.20
C ILE A 251 -5.89 1.16 -15.18
N LEU A 252 -6.39 2.29 -14.72
CA LEU A 252 -6.17 3.60 -15.30
C LEU A 252 -5.19 4.37 -14.44
N ASP A 253 -3.90 4.21 -14.73
CA ASP A 253 -2.83 4.90 -14.01
C ASP A 253 -2.62 6.31 -14.58
N LEU A 254 -3.64 7.15 -14.37
CA LEU A 254 -3.75 8.48 -14.94
C LEU A 254 -2.74 9.45 -14.33
N THR A 255 -2.42 9.26 -13.04
CA THR A 255 -1.59 10.19 -12.25
C THR A 255 -0.38 9.47 -11.69
N THR A 256 0.79 9.82 -12.22
CA THR A 256 2.06 9.17 -11.90
C THR A 256 3.07 10.10 -11.21
N THR A 257 2.61 11.20 -10.61
CA THR A 257 3.42 12.24 -9.92
C THR A 257 4.41 11.66 -8.90
N GLU A 258 4.09 10.52 -8.30
CA GLU A 258 4.93 9.81 -7.33
C GLU A 258 6.32 9.45 -7.88
N LEU A 259 6.45 9.34 -9.20
CA LEU A 259 7.74 9.12 -9.87
C LEU A 259 8.63 10.37 -9.86
N ALA A 260 8.03 11.56 -9.94
CA ALA A 260 8.77 12.81 -9.84
C ALA A 260 9.33 12.99 -8.42
N ASP A 261 8.53 12.67 -7.41
CA ASP A 261 8.97 12.70 -6.02
C ASP A 261 10.06 11.65 -5.73
N GLU A 262 9.96 10.46 -6.32
CA GLU A 262 11.02 9.44 -6.23
C GLU A 262 12.33 9.91 -6.87
N LEU A 263 12.26 10.55 -8.04
CA LEU A 263 13.44 11.01 -8.78
C LEU A 263 14.15 12.14 -8.06
N VAL A 264 13.41 13.15 -7.60
CA VAL A 264 13.95 14.44 -7.14
C VAL A 264 14.06 14.52 -5.61
N GLY A 265 13.31 13.69 -4.92
CA GLY A 265 13.29 13.66 -3.44
C GLY A 265 12.13 14.44 -2.84
N GLY A 266 10.97 14.43 -3.49
CA GLY A 266 9.71 14.92 -2.92
C GLY A 266 9.15 13.98 -1.84
N VAL A 267 8.07 14.42 -1.18
CA VAL A 267 7.53 13.73 0.00
C VAL A 267 6.52 12.63 -0.33
N PHE A 268 6.08 12.50 -1.58
CA PHE A 268 5.05 11.52 -1.99
C PHE A 268 5.58 10.38 -2.86
N SER A 269 6.85 9.99 -2.68
CA SER A 269 7.41 8.85 -3.39
C SER A 269 6.66 7.54 -3.07
N ALA A 270 6.30 6.79 -4.09
CA ALA A 270 5.78 5.43 -3.94
C ALA A 270 6.88 4.36 -4.01
N GLY A 271 8.13 4.77 -4.19
CA GLY A 271 9.28 3.89 -4.29
C GLY A 271 9.51 3.33 -5.70
N GLU A 272 10.59 2.58 -5.83
CA GLU A 272 11.11 2.09 -7.11
C GLU A 272 10.24 1.02 -7.81
N ASP A 273 9.28 0.43 -7.09
CA ASP A 273 8.39 -0.61 -7.65
C ASP A 273 7.15 -0.06 -8.35
N ARG A 274 6.93 1.25 -8.31
CA ARG A 274 5.82 1.93 -8.98
C ARG A 274 5.81 1.66 -10.48
N LEU A 275 4.65 1.32 -11.08
CA LEU A 275 4.42 0.89 -12.47
C LEU A 275 4.89 -0.53 -12.85
N LYS A 276 5.46 -1.30 -11.92
CA LYS A 276 5.98 -2.63 -12.24
C LYS A 276 4.97 -3.75 -12.04
N THR A 277 4.13 -3.67 -11.02
CA THR A 277 3.29 -4.81 -10.59
C THR A 277 2.20 -5.15 -11.60
N ALA A 278 1.49 -4.14 -12.11
CA ALA A 278 0.43 -4.35 -13.11
C ALA A 278 1.00 -4.89 -14.42
N ALA A 279 2.11 -4.32 -14.89
CA ALA A 279 2.82 -4.77 -16.07
C ALA A 279 3.26 -6.24 -15.95
N LYS A 280 3.86 -6.61 -14.81
CA LYS A 280 4.31 -7.97 -14.51
C LYS A 280 3.14 -8.96 -14.35
N ALA A 281 2.03 -8.54 -13.78
CA ALA A 281 0.84 -9.37 -13.61
C ALA A 281 0.02 -9.50 -14.90
N GLY A 282 0.35 -8.74 -15.95
CA GLY A 282 -0.38 -8.70 -17.22
C GLY A 282 -1.83 -8.20 -17.07
N VAL A 283 -2.05 -7.30 -16.09
CA VAL A 283 -3.34 -6.65 -15.89
C VAL A 283 -3.53 -5.59 -16.97
N PRO A 284 -4.68 -5.54 -17.65
CA PRO A 284 -5.00 -4.48 -18.60
C PRO A 284 -4.80 -3.11 -17.99
N GLN A 285 -3.99 -2.26 -18.63
CA GLN A 285 -3.66 -0.96 -18.07
C GLN A 285 -3.45 0.13 -19.12
N ILE A 286 -3.89 1.32 -18.79
CA ILE A 286 -3.53 2.55 -19.50
C ILE A 286 -2.78 3.44 -18.51
N VAL A 287 -1.55 3.77 -18.85
CA VAL A 287 -0.69 4.67 -18.06
C VAL A 287 -0.69 6.04 -18.71
N SER A 288 -0.77 7.10 -17.90
CA SER A 288 -0.59 8.46 -18.34
C SER A 288 0.41 9.22 -17.44
N VAL A 289 0.67 10.45 -17.79
CA VAL A 289 1.76 11.27 -17.23
C VAL A 289 1.24 12.36 -16.29
N GLY A 290 0.06 12.14 -15.71
CA GLY A 290 -0.60 13.14 -14.88
C GLY A 290 0.25 13.60 -13.72
N ALA A 291 0.37 14.93 -13.59
CA ALA A 291 1.11 15.63 -12.54
C ALA A 291 2.61 15.27 -12.45
N LEU A 292 3.24 14.84 -13.55
CA LEU A 292 4.70 14.72 -13.63
C LEU A 292 5.42 16.07 -13.83
N ASP A 293 4.65 17.15 -14.04
CA ASP A 293 5.13 18.52 -14.03
C ASP A 293 5.53 19.01 -12.64
N MET A 294 5.30 18.23 -11.58
CA MET A 294 5.54 18.68 -10.22
C MET A 294 6.24 17.66 -9.32
N VAL A 295 7.07 18.21 -8.42
CA VAL A 295 7.62 17.54 -7.24
C VAL A 295 6.96 18.16 -6.01
N ASN A 296 6.56 17.34 -5.05
CA ASN A 296 5.79 17.78 -3.90
C ASN A 296 6.67 17.92 -2.66
N PHE A 297 6.54 19.04 -1.97
CA PHE A 297 7.18 19.31 -0.69
C PHE A 297 6.13 19.72 0.35
N GLY A 298 6.53 19.74 1.61
CA GLY A 298 5.74 20.28 2.72
C GLY A 298 5.56 21.80 2.64
N PRO A 299 5.37 22.49 3.79
CA PRO A 299 5.36 23.94 3.87
C PRO A 299 6.57 24.55 3.17
N LYS A 300 6.43 25.76 2.63
CA LYS A 300 7.46 26.40 1.80
C LYS A 300 8.83 26.54 2.47
N ASP A 301 8.85 26.73 3.76
CA ASP A 301 10.06 26.81 4.58
C ASP A 301 10.78 25.46 4.76
N THR A 302 10.11 24.36 4.41
CA THR A 302 10.69 23.00 4.42
C THR A 302 11.28 22.57 3.07
N VAL A 303 11.14 23.39 2.02
CA VAL A 303 11.73 23.11 0.71
C VAL A 303 13.25 23.15 0.83
N PRO A 304 13.98 22.11 0.38
CA PRO A 304 15.43 22.08 0.46
C PRO A 304 16.09 23.30 -0.21
N GLU A 305 17.12 23.89 0.43
CA GLU A 305 17.78 25.11 -0.01
C GLU A 305 18.23 25.08 -1.49
N ARG A 306 18.68 23.92 -1.95
CA ARG A 306 19.09 23.70 -3.37
C ARG A 306 17.97 23.96 -4.38
N PHE A 307 16.72 24.00 -3.94
CA PHE A 307 15.54 24.19 -4.82
C PHE A 307 14.87 25.55 -4.69
N LEU A 308 15.35 26.45 -3.82
CA LEU A 308 14.71 27.75 -3.60
C LEU A 308 14.66 28.66 -4.83
N ASN A 309 15.57 28.45 -5.79
CA ASN A 309 15.62 29.20 -7.06
C ASN A 309 14.83 28.53 -8.20
N ARG A 310 14.12 27.45 -7.92
CA ARG A 310 13.29 26.73 -8.90
C ARG A 310 11.90 27.40 -9.01
N ASN A 311 11.15 27.05 -10.05
CA ASN A 311 9.75 27.45 -10.16
C ASN A 311 8.91 26.74 -9.09
N LEU A 312 8.62 27.45 -8.00
CA LEU A 312 7.86 26.98 -6.86
C LEU A 312 6.45 27.56 -6.88
N PHE A 313 5.45 26.74 -6.60
CA PHE A 313 4.05 27.12 -6.48
C PHE A 313 3.52 26.68 -5.11
N GLU A 314 3.13 27.60 -4.28
CA GLU A 314 2.54 27.37 -2.97
C GLU A 314 1.07 26.99 -3.15
N HIS A 315 0.77 25.68 -3.14
CA HIS A 315 -0.58 25.18 -3.39
C HIS A 315 -1.50 25.45 -2.20
N ASN A 316 -0.98 25.27 -0.99
CA ASN A 316 -1.61 25.64 0.26
C ASN A 316 -0.53 25.77 1.36
N PRO A 317 -0.86 26.22 2.60
CA PRO A 317 0.15 26.40 3.66
C PRO A 317 0.98 25.15 4.01
N SER A 318 0.51 23.96 3.67
CA SER A 318 1.14 22.69 4.00
C SER A 318 1.81 22.00 2.79
N VAL A 319 1.62 22.53 1.57
CA VAL A 319 2.10 21.89 0.34
C VAL A 319 2.67 22.92 -0.64
N THR A 320 3.92 22.74 -0.99
CA THR A 320 4.63 23.49 -2.03
C THR A 320 4.97 22.55 -3.19
N LEU A 321 4.60 22.96 -4.39
CA LEU A 321 4.91 22.24 -5.63
C LEU A 321 6.11 22.90 -6.31
N MET A 322 6.96 22.09 -6.90
CA MET A 322 8.12 22.54 -7.68
C MET A 322 8.03 21.99 -9.10
N ARG A 323 8.09 22.84 -10.12
CA ARG A 323 8.08 22.42 -11.52
C ARG A 323 9.31 21.54 -11.84
N THR A 324 9.08 20.39 -12.45
CA THR A 324 10.13 19.53 -13.00
C THR A 324 10.82 20.19 -14.21
N THR A 325 12.13 20.05 -14.34
CA THR A 325 12.92 20.57 -15.48
C THR A 325 12.81 19.66 -16.71
N PRO A 326 13.20 20.14 -17.90
CA PRO A 326 13.30 19.29 -19.09
C PRO A 326 14.15 18.02 -18.89
N ASN A 327 15.29 18.12 -18.21
CA ASN A 327 16.16 16.96 -17.92
C ASN A 327 15.48 15.97 -16.94
N GLU A 328 14.79 16.46 -15.91
CA GLU A 328 14.03 15.61 -15.00
C GLU A 328 12.86 14.94 -15.73
N CYS A 329 12.19 15.64 -16.64
CA CYS A 329 11.12 15.11 -17.48
C CYS A 329 11.62 14.02 -18.44
N GLU A 330 12.77 14.20 -19.06
CA GLU A 330 13.43 13.18 -19.89
C GLU A 330 13.74 11.92 -19.08
N GLU A 331 14.34 12.09 -17.89
CA GLU A 331 14.62 10.96 -16.99
C GLU A 331 13.34 10.26 -16.53
N LEU A 332 12.28 11.00 -16.20
CA LEU A 332 10.96 10.45 -15.86
C LEU A 332 10.38 9.61 -17.00
N GLY A 333 10.47 10.11 -18.22
CA GLY A 333 10.04 9.37 -19.42
C GLY A 333 10.82 8.07 -19.61
N THR A 334 12.13 8.14 -19.42
CA THR A 334 13.05 6.98 -19.49
C THR A 334 12.71 5.95 -18.41
N ARG A 335 12.40 6.36 -17.18
CA ARG A 335 11.99 5.46 -16.08
C ARG A 335 10.65 4.79 -16.36
N ILE A 336 9.65 5.53 -16.84
CA ILE A 336 8.36 4.96 -17.24
C ILE A 336 8.56 3.88 -18.29
N ALA A 337 9.27 4.23 -19.37
CA ALA A 337 9.52 3.29 -20.46
C ALA A 337 10.30 2.05 -20.00
N SER A 338 11.37 2.22 -19.22
CA SER A 338 12.18 1.13 -18.69
C SER A 338 11.38 0.21 -17.76
N ARG A 339 10.55 0.77 -16.85
CA ARG A 339 9.72 -0.02 -15.93
C ARG A 339 8.66 -0.82 -16.67
N LEU A 340 7.98 -0.22 -17.63
CA LEU A 340 6.98 -0.91 -18.43
C LEU A 340 7.63 -1.98 -19.32
N ARG A 341 8.62 -1.61 -20.13
CA ARG A 341 9.30 -2.54 -21.04
C ARG A 341 9.96 -3.71 -20.30
N GLY A 342 10.59 -3.46 -19.16
CA GLY A 342 11.31 -4.47 -18.39
C GLY A 342 10.41 -5.44 -17.60
N ASN A 343 9.12 -5.11 -17.42
CA ASN A 343 8.21 -5.91 -16.61
C ASN A 343 6.94 -6.35 -17.35
N CYS A 344 6.62 -5.77 -18.52
CA CYS A 344 5.38 -6.06 -19.23
C CYS A 344 5.37 -7.49 -19.77
N THR A 345 4.40 -8.29 -19.32
CA THR A 345 4.16 -9.66 -19.80
C THR A 345 3.07 -9.74 -20.86
N CYS A 346 2.24 -8.70 -20.99
CA CYS A 346 1.12 -8.64 -21.93
C CYS A 346 1.08 -7.25 -22.59
N PRO A 347 1.95 -6.98 -23.61
CA PRO A 347 1.99 -5.68 -24.28
C PRO A 347 0.68 -5.32 -24.98
N ASP A 348 -0.07 -6.28 -25.49
CA ASP A 348 -1.34 -6.07 -26.21
C ASP A 348 -2.45 -5.44 -25.33
N VAL A 349 -2.31 -5.46 -24.02
CA VAL A 349 -3.26 -4.87 -23.07
C VAL A 349 -2.62 -3.81 -22.17
N THR A 350 -1.45 -3.31 -22.57
CA THR A 350 -0.72 -2.23 -21.89
C THR A 350 -0.50 -1.07 -22.84
N GLU A 351 -0.99 0.11 -22.50
CA GLU A 351 -0.83 1.30 -23.34
C GLU A 351 -0.35 2.51 -22.52
N VAL A 352 0.29 3.47 -23.19
CA VAL A 352 0.64 4.77 -22.63
C VAL A 352 -0.04 5.87 -23.42
N TRP A 353 -0.82 6.74 -22.75
CA TRP A 353 -1.53 7.83 -23.41
C TRP A 353 -1.00 9.18 -22.95
N LEU A 354 -0.60 10.03 -23.92
CA LEU A 354 0.08 11.32 -23.72
C LEU A 354 -0.86 12.47 -24.10
N PRO A 355 -1.30 13.31 -23.12
CA PRO A 355 -2.10 14.50 -23.39
C PRO A 355 -1.19 15.67 -23.80
N LEU A 356 -1.22 16.06 -25.08
CA LEU A 356 -0.25 17.01 -25.66
C LEU A 356 -0.45 18.49 -25.26
N LYS A 357 -1.59 18.84 -24.60
CA LYS A 357 -1.93 20.21 -24.22
C LYS A 357 -1.74 20.54 -22.75
N GLY A 358 -1.24 19.60 -21.96
CA GLY A 358 -0.93 19.78 -20.54
C GLY A 358 -1.23 18.55 -19.69
N ILE A 359 -0.32 18.29 -18.77
CA ILE A 359 -0.31 17.07 -17.95
C ILE A 359 -0.86 17.26 -16.53
N SER A 360 -1.29 18.48 -16.21
CA SER A 360 -2.00 18.83 -14.97
C SER A 360 -2.84 20.11 -15.16
N ALA A 361 -3.71 20.41 -14.21
CA ALA A 361 -4.51 21.66 -14.24
C ALA A 361 -3.63 22.92 -14.22
N ILE A 362 -2.40 22.85 -13.70
CA ILE A 362 -1.47 23.97 -13.62
C ILE A 362 -0.36 23.93 -14.70
N ALA A 363 -0.34 22.91 -15.56
CA ALA A 363 0.61 22.76 -16.68
C ALA A 363 -0.04 23.07 -18.05
N VAL A 364 -1.29 23.51 -18.08
CA VAL A 364 -1.93 23.98 -19.32
C VAL A 364 -1.49 25.40 -19.68
N LYS A 365 -1.63 25.78 -20.96
CA LYS A 365 -1.21 27.10 -21.46
C LYS A 365 -1.76 28.24 -20.61
N GLY A 366 -0.86 29.10 -20.15
CA GLY A 366 -1.19 30.26 -19.29
C GLY A 366 -1.18 29.97 -17.79
N GLN A 367 -0.93 28.77 -17.36
CA GLN A 367 -0.79 28.39 -15.96
C GLN A 367 0.68 28.34 -15.51
N ALA A 368 0.87 28.27 -14.18
CA ALA A 368 2.18 28.47 -13.51
C ALA A 368 3.25 27.46 -13.93
N PHE A 369 2.86 26.23 -14.27
CA PHE A 369 3.79 25.13 -14.64
C PHE A 369 3.77 24.80 -16.13
N TYR A 370 3.16 25.66 -16.96
CA TYR A 370 3.20 25.47 -18.40
C TYR A 370 4.65 25.53 -18.93
N ASP A 371 5.13 24.44 -19.43
CA ASP A 371 6.46 24.31 -20.02
C ASP A 371 6.44 23.22 -21.12
N LYS A 372 6.30 23.67 -22.37
CA LYS A 372 6.20 22.77 -23.52
C LYS A 372 7.50 22.00 -23.82
N GLU A 373 8.65 22.58 -23.48
CA GLU A 373 9.94 21.93 -23.68
C GLU A 373 10.06 20.73 -22.72
N ALA A 374 9.75 20.94 -21.45
CA ALA A 374 9.77 19.87 -20.45
C ALA A 374 8.75 18.76 -20.77
N ASP A 375 7.53 19.11 -21.15
CA ASP A 375 6.52 18.12 -21.52
C ASP A 375 6.93 17.33 -22.76
N ASN A 376 7.52 17.99 -23.78
CA ASN A 376 8.04 17.30 -24.98
C ASN A 376 9.23 16.38 -24.65
N ALA A 377 10.13 16.76 -23.74
CA ALA A 377 11.22 15.91 -23.30
C ALA A 377 10.68 14.61 -22.67
N LEU A 378 9.67 14.71 -21.80
CA LEU A 378 8.97 13.57 -21.20
C LEU A 378 8.37 12.65 -22.27
N PHE A 379 7.58 13.21 -23.20
CA PHE A 379 6.88 12.45 -24.22
C PHE A 379 7.85 11.75 -25.18
N ASN A 380 8.90 12.44 -25.62
CA ASN A 380 9.90 11.86 -26.51
C ASN A 380 10.69 10.73 -25.85
N ALA A 381 11.05 10.86 -24.57
CA ALA A 381 11.73 9.81 -23.83
C ALA A 381 10.83 8.55 -23.66
N ILE A 382 9.54 8.72 -23.38
CA ILE A 382 8.58 7.60 -23.33
C ILE A 382 8.49 6.91 -24.70
N LYS A 383 8.24 7.67 -25.77
CA LYS A 383 8.12 7.12 -27.14
C LYS A 383 9.39 6.37 -27.56
N GLY A 384 10.55 7.00 -27.39
CA GLY A 384 11.82 6.38 -27.76
C GLY A 384 12.14 5.13 -26.94
N GLY A 385 11.85 5.16 -25.62
CA GLY A 385 12.12 4.01 -24.74
C GLY A 385 11.15 2.83 -24.94
N LEU A 386 9.94 3.06 -25.44
CA LEU A 386 8.95 2.02 -25.73
C LEU A 386 8.97 1.56 -27.20
N ASP A 387 9.76 2.18 -28.07
CA ASP A 387 9.86 1.75 -29.47
C ASP A 387 10.27 0.28 -29.58
N GLY A 388 9.57 -0.48 -30.39
CA GLY A 388 9.79 -1.92 -30.55
C GLY A 388 9.44 -2.81 -29.34
N SER A 389 8.79 -2.27 -28.29
CA SER A 389 8.38 -3.05 -27.11
C SER A 389 7.05 -3.80 -27.28
N GLY A 390 6.26 -3.46 -28.28
CA GLY A 390 4.88 -3.92 -28.46
C GLY A 390 3.85 -3.13 -27.63
N ILE A 391 4.30 -2.26 -26.70
CA ILE A 391 3.42 -1.38 -25.92
C ILE A 391 3.03 -0.18 -26.78
N VAL A 392 1.73 0.05 -26.93
CA VAL A 392 1.23 1.15 -27.75
C VAL A 392 1.36 2.48 -27.00
N VAL A 393 1.90 3.50 -27.69
CA VAL A 393 1.94 4.89 -27.19
C VAL A 393 1.00 5.73 -28.04
N LYS A 394 -0.02 6.35 -27.43
CA LYS A 394 -0.99 7.24 -28.09
C LYS A 394 -0.80 8.68 -27.68
N GLU A 395 -0.57 9.55 -28.65
CA GLU A 395 -0.56 11.00 -28.47
C GLU A 395 -1.93 11.57 -28.79
N VAL A 396 -2.48 12.39 -27.87
CA VAL A 396 -3.84 12.97 -28.04
C VAL A 396 -3.76 14.48 -27.87
N ASP A 397 -4.38 15.22 -28.81
CA ASP A 397 -4.40 16.69 -28.83
C ASP A 397 -5.44 17.26 -27.82
N ALA A 398 -5.24 16.93 -26.55
CA ALA A 398 -6.08 17.29 -25.42
C ALA A 398 -5.19 17.61 -24.18
N ASP A 399 -5.72 18.29 -23.19
CA ASP A 399 -5.10 18.32 -21.87
C ASP A 399 -5.63 17.16 -21.02
N ILE A 400 -4.95 16.89 -19.90
CA ILE A 400 -5.25 15.74 -19.06
C ILE A 400 -6.67 15.76 -18.46
N ASN A 401 -7.26 16.94 -18.30
CA ASN A 401 -8.59 17.13 -17.73
C ASN A 401 -9.71 17.30 -18.78
N ASP A 402 -9.38 17.13 -20.07
CA ASP A 402 -10.38 17.12 -21.13
C ASP A 402 -11.38 15.97 -20.91
N SER A 403 -12.66 16.29 -20.87
CA SER A 403 -13.71 15.32 -20.54
C SER A 403 -13.87 14.23 -21.61
N THR A 404 -13.66 14.58 -22.88
CA THR A 404 -13.77 13.64 -24.00
C THR A 404 -12.61 12.66 -23.96
N TRP A 405 -11.41 13.18 -23.69
CA TRP A 405 -10.21 12.35 -23.51
C TRP A 405 -10.35 11.39 -22.32
N ALA A 406 -10.77 11.90 -21.15
CA ALA A 406 -10.98 11.10 -19.96
C ALA A 406 -12.03 9.99 -20.16
N LYS A 407 -13.11 10.30 -20.88
CA LYS A 407 -14.12 9.31 -21.28
C LYS A 407 -13.53 8.26 -22.22
N SER A 408 -12.73 8.66 -23.20
CA SER A 408 -12.13 7.72 -24.16
C SER A 408 -11.14 6.76 -23.49
N LEU A 409 -10.35 7.23 -22.48
CA LEU A 409 -9.50 6.37 -21.66
C LEU A 409 -10.31 5.27 -20.95
N ALA A 410 -11.42 5.67 -20.29
CA ALA A 410 -12.27 4.72 -19.57
C ALA A 410 -12.86 3.65 -20.51
N LEU A 411 -13.36 4.07 -21.67
CA LEU A 411 -13.94 3.17 -22.68
C LEU A 411 -12.90 2.21 -23.25
N HIS A 412 -11.72 2.73 -23.58
CA HIS A 412 -10.66 1.91 -24.15
C HIS A 412 -10.08 0.91 -23.13
N LEU A 413 -9.99 1.28 -21.85
CA LEU A 413 -9.63 0.33 -20.81
C LEU A 413 -10.60 -0.85 -20.73
N VAL A 414 -11.91 -0.60 -20.89
CA VAL A 414 -12.92 -1.68 -20.95
C VAL A 414 -12.65 -2.62 -22.14
N GLU A 415 -12.31 -2.08 -23.31
CA GLU A 415 -11.93 -2.88 -24.48
C GLU A 415 -10.72 -3.77 -24.21
N LEU A 416 -9.66 -3.21 -23.57
CA LEU A 416 -8.46 -3.98 -23.18
C LEU A 416 -8.80 -5.11 -22.19
N ILE A 417 -9.69 -4.86 -21.22
CA ILE A 417 -10.17 -5.88 -20.27
C ILE A 417 -10.92 -6.99 -21.02
N GLU A 418 -11.72 -6.67 -22.03
CA GLU A 418 -12.43 -7.65 -22.83
C GLU A 418 -11.47 -8.48 -23.71
N VAL A 419 -10.45 -7.86 -24.30
CA VAL A 419 -9.40 -8.56 -25.06
C VAL A 419 -8.72 -9.59 -24.16
N LYS A 420 -8.30 -9.18 -22.96
CA LYS A 420 -7.64 -10.08 -21.98
C LYS A 420 -8.53 -11.24 -21.55
N SER A 421 -9.84 -11.03 -21.47
CA SER A 421 -10.78 -12.07 -21.04
C SER A 421 -11.00 -13.17 -22.10
N LYS A 422 -10.63 -12.91 -23.35
CA LYS A 422 -10.78 -13.84 -24.49
C LYS A 422 -9.48 -14.60 -24.80
N SER A 423 -8.34 -14.13 -24.28
CA SER A 423 -7.01 -14.77 -24.38
C SER A 423 -6.75 -15.70 -23.19
#